data_6d950b4f63c7bf67bcb7960f2d301cc6
#
_entry.id   6d950b4f63c7bf67bcb7960f2d301cc6
#
_cell.length_a   1.000
_cell.length_b   1.000
_cell.length_c   1.000
_cell.angle_alpha   90.00
_cell.angle_beta   90.00
_cell.angle_gamma   90.00
#
_symmetry.space_group_name_H-M   'P 1'
#
loop_
_entity.id
_entity.type
_entity.pdbx_description
1 polymer ?
#
loop_
_entity_poly.entity_id
_entity_poly.type
_entity_poly.pdbx_seq_one_letter_code
_entity_poly.pdbx_strand_id
1 'polypeptide(L)'
;MFRFVILIPSYNEEKTLKKILSKIRKYQVYVINDCSTDNTNNLKNKFLNVVFINNKKNIGYENALFKGLKILKKKKFDYIITMDADGEHSIASIKKGVNYCKRHSPDLIIGNRSRKNRFMEIIFSKIFYIRYNIFDPFSGFKIYKTKVLKKLIKNYKIKKHFFIDLLKIFIQSKMKIGSINISSNSKPKRKSKIGGIFFVNIKMIYCFKYLF
;
A
#
# COMPACT_ATOMS: atom_id res chain seq x y z
N MET A 1 -6.22 22.49 -6.66
CA MET A 1 -4.99 21.73 -6.29
C MET A 1 -5.40 20.40 -5.67
N PHE A 2 -4.86 19.22 -6.09
CA PHE A 2 -5.24 17.93 -5.51
C PHE A 2 -4.73 17.79 -4.07
N ARG A 3 -5.59 17.25 -3.20
CA ARG A 3 -5.28 16.94 -1.80
C ARG A 3 -4.91 15.47 -1.67
N PHE A 4 -3.70 15.22 -1.19
CA PHE A 4 -3.14 13.89 -0.99
C PHE A 4 -3.11 13.53 0.49
N VAL A 5 -3.36 12.27 0.80
CA VAL A 5 -3.19 11.69 2.13
C VAL A 5 -2.35 10.41 2.03
N ILE A 6 -1.51 10.17 3.02
CA ILE A 6 -0.69 8.95 3.09
C ILE A 6 -1.32 8.00 4.09
N LEU A 7 -1.44 6.73 3.72
CA LEU A 7 -1.92 5.63 4.56
C LEU A 7 -0.80 4.63 4.81
N ILE A 8 -0.50 4.37 6.07
CA ILE A 8 0.58 3.48 6.50
C ILE A 8 0.01 2.46 7.50
N PRO A 9 -0.22 1.19 7.11
CA PRO A 9 -0.43 0.12 8.08
C PRO A 9 0.89 -0.19 8.80
N SER A 10 0.85 -0.35 10.12
CA SER A 10 2.05 -0.52 10.95
C SER A 10 1.82 -1.56 12.04
N TYR A 11 2.79 -2.46 12.23
CA TYR A 11 2.85 -3.41 13.34
C TYR A 11 4.30 -3.58 13.80
N ASN A 12 4.60 -3.11 15.02
CA ASN A 12 5.94 -3.17 15.62
C ASN A 12 7.02 -2.56 14.69
N GLU A 13 6.82 -1.29 14.29
CA GLU A 13 7.71 -0.56 13.39
C GLU A 13 8.12 0.83 13.94
N GLU A 14 8.23 0.98 15.26
CA GLU A 14 8.54 2.27 15.90
C GLU A 14 9.70 3.02 15.22
N LYS A 15 10.87 2.36 15.10
CA LYS A 15 12.10 3.02 14.62
C LYS A 15 12.01 3.46 13.16
N THR A 16 11.47 2.61 12.30
CA THR A 16 11.34 2.87 10.87
C THR A 16 10.24 3.88 10.60
N LEU A 17 9.07 3.69 11.23
CA LEU A 17 7.94 4.61 11.12
C LEU A 17 8.32 6.02 11.59
N LYS A 18 9.03 6.17 12.71
CA LYS A 18 9.53 7.48 13.19
C LYS A 18 10.36 8.20 12.12
N LYS A 19 11.30 7.46 11.47
CA LYS A 19 12.14 8.02 10.39
C LYS A 19 11.32 8.42 9.16
N ILE A 20 10.28 7.66 8.81
CA ILE A 20 9.38 7.99 7.71
C ILE A 20 8.60 9.26 8.05
N LEU A 21 7.92 9.29 9.19
CA LEU A 21 7.06 10.40 9.61
C LEU A 21 7.82 11.73 9.70
N SER A 22 9.07 11.70 10.19
CA SER A 22 9.91 12.91 10.24
C SER A 22 10.17 13.55 8.87
N LYS A 23 10.18 12.73 7.79
CA LYS A 23 10.48 13.18 6.42
C LYS A 23 9.25 13.59 5.62
N ILE A 24 8.03 13.23 6.07
CA ILE A 24 6.77 13.48 5.34
C ILE A 24 5.84 14.47 6.06
N ARG A 25 6.38 15.35 6.88
CA ARG A 25 5.63 16.31 7.72
C ARG A 25 4.65 17.21 6.96
N LYS A 26 4.90 17.47 5.68
CA LYS A 26 4.03 18.27 4.81
C LYS A 26 2.76 17.56 4.32
N TYR A 27 2.66 16.24 4.52
CA TYR A 27 1.49 15.46 4.13
C TYR A 27 0.63 15.12 5.34
N GLN A 28 -0.68 15.09 5.18
CA GLN A 28 -1.57 14.44 6.15
C GLN A 28 -1.32 12.93 6.10
N VAL A 29 -1.09 12.31 7.24
CA VAL A 29 -0.78 10.87 7.34
C VAL A 29 -1.80 10.18 8.22
N TYR A 30 -2.23 9.00 7.82
CA TYR A 30 -3.03 8.08 8.64
C TYR A 30 -2.22 6.81 8.87
N VAL A 31 -1.96 6.49 10.13
CA VAL A 31 -1.31 5.26 10.55
C VAL A 31 -2.37 4.33 11.12
N ILE A 32 -2.50 3.13 10.54
CA ILE A 32 -3.30 2.06 11.14
C ILE A 32 -2.35 1.20 11.97
N ASN A 33 -2.34 1.45 13.27
CA ASN A 33 -1.56 0.67 14.21
C ASN A 33 -2.27 -0.64 14.51
N ASP A 34 -1.71 -1.75 14.03
CA ASP A 34 -2.32 -3.08 14.08
C ASP A 34 -2.00 -3.80 15.40
N CYS A 35 -2.31 -3.14 16.53
CA CYS A 35 -2.07 -3.66 17.88
C CYS A 35 -0.57 -3.88 18.16
N SER A 36 0.29 -2.89 17.85
CA SER A 36 1.72 -2.97 18.15
C SER A 36 1.98 -3.08 19.65
N THR A 37 2.97 -3.90 20.00
CA THR A 37 3.46 -4.11 21.38
C THR A 37 4.71 -3.28 21.70
N ASP A 38 5.33 -2.66 20.67
CA ASP A 38 6.44 -1.70 20.84
C ASP A 38 5.91 -0.26 21.03
N ASN A 39 6.83 0.72 21.08
CA ASN A 39 6.47 2.12 21.24
C ASN A 39 5.86 2.79 19.98
N THR A 40 5.42 2.03 18.97
CA THR A 40 4.78 2.58 17.76
C THR A 40 3.63 3.53 18.12
N ASN A 41 2.80 3.17 19.10
CA ASN A 41 1.65 3.99 19.49
C ASN A 41 2.05 5.34 20.11
N ASN A 42 3.20 5.44 20.76
CA ASN A 42 3.69 6.65 21.41
C ASN A 42 4.11 7.74 20.40
N LEU A 43 4.26 7.36 19.11
CA LEU A 43 4.57 8.31 18.05
C LEU A 43 3.40 9.28 17.77
N LYS A 44 2.16 8.96 18.16
CA LYS A 44 0.98 9.83 17.98
C LYS A 44 1.18 11.23 18.54
N ASN A 45 1.90 11.34 19.66
CA ASN A 45 2.12 12.61 20.35
C ASN A 45 3.28 13.46 19.76
N LYS A 46 4.03 12.89 18.79
CA LYS A 46 5.26 13.50 18.25
C LYS A 46 5.07 14.15 16.88
N PHE A 47 3.92 13.91 16.22
CA PHE A 47 3.68 14.36 14.85
C PHE A 47 2.25 14.87 14.68
N LEU A 48 2.08 16.21 14.57
CA LEU A 48 0.77 16.87 14.47
C LEU A 48 0.02 16.55 13.16
N ASN A 49 0.75 16.21 12.11
CA ASN A 49 0.18 15.86 10.80
C ASN A 49 -0.24 14.38 10.70
N VAL A 50 -0.20 13.62 11.80
CA VAL A 50 -0.43 12.19 11.81
C VAL A 50 -1.64 11.83 12.66
N VAL A 51 -2.58 11.10 12.06
CA VAL A 51 -3.73 10.52 12.76
C VAL A 51 -3.45 9.03 12.98
N PHE A 52 -3.39 8.59 14.22
CA PHE A 52 -3.26 7.19 14.59
C PHE A 52 -4.63 6.56 14.81
N ILE A 53 -4.85 5.38 14.23
CA ILE A 53 -6.03 4.54 14.42
C ILE A 53 -5.55 3.19 14.92
N ASN A 54 -5.84 2.89 16.18
CA ASN A 54 -5.41 1.65 16.82
C ASN A 54 -6.44 0.53 16.62
N ASN A 55 -5.95 -0.65 16.29
CA ASN A 55 -6.74 -1.87 16.34
C ASN A 55 -6.69 -2.47 17.75
N LYS A 56 -7.80 -3.05 18.18
CA LYS A 56 -7.88 -3.75 19.50
C LYS A 56 -7.12 -5.08 19.49
N LYS A 57 -6.91 -5.69 18.33
CA LYS A 57 -6.15 -6.93 18.10
C LYS A 57 -5.41 -6.83 16.75
N ASN A 58 -4.37 -7.62 16.60
CA ASN A 58 -3.68 -7.75 15.31
C ASN A 58 -4.62 -8.44 14.29
N ILE A 59 -4.98 -7.72 13.25
CA ILE A 59 -5.87 -8.20 12.18
C ILE A 59 -5.12 -8.51 10.87
N GLY A 60 -3.82 -8.25 10.85
CA GLY A 60 -2.93 -8.47 9.71
C GLY A 60 -2.92 -7.31 8.70
N TYR A 61 -1.83 -7.24 7.94
CA TYR A 61 -1.51 -6.14 7.03
C TYR A 61 -2.66 -5.78 6.07
N GLU A 62 -3.23 -6.77 5.37
CA GLU A 62 -4.28 -6.51 4.37
C GLU A 62 -5.56 -5.97 4.99
N ASN A 63 -5.95 -6.48 6.16
CA ASN A 63 -7.12 -5.99 6.89
C ASN A 63 -6.90 -4.58 7.44
N ALA A 64 -5.71 -4.29 7.96
CA ALA A 64 -5.34 -2.96 8.45
C ALA A 64 -5.36 -1.94 7.29
N LEU A 65 -4.77 -2.30 6.13
CA LEU A 65 -4.80 -1.47 4.93
C LEU A 65 -6.23 -1.21 4.47
N PHE A 66 -7.06 -2.25 4.37
CA PHE A 66 -8.46 -2.12 3.95
C PHE A 66 -9.27 -1.23 4.91
N LYS A 67 -9.08 -1.40 6.23
CA LYS A 67 -9.68 -0.52 7.24
C LYS A 67 -9.34 0.93 6.98
N GLY A 68 -8.06 1.24 6.75
CA GLY A 68 -7.59 2.58 6.42
C GLY A 68 -8.25 3.14 5.14
N LEU A 69 -8.28 2.36 4.07
CA LEU A 69 -8.92 2.75 2.81
C LEU A 69 -10.43 3.00 2.99
N LYS A 70 -11.13 2.18 3.79
CA LYS A 70 -12.56 2.38 4.12
C LYS A 70 -12.81 3.67 4.88
N ILE A 71 -11.91 4.08 5.75
CA ILE A 71 -11.99 5.34 6.49
C ILE A 71 -11.73 6.50 5.53
N LEU A 72 -10.64 6.45 4.77
CA LEU A 72 -10.18 7.55 3.92
C LEU A 72 -11.09 7.81 2.72
N LYS A 73 -11.76 6.78 2.16
CA LYS A 73 -12.72 6.98 1.07
C LYS A 73 -13.92 7.87 1.44
N LYS A 74 -14.15 8.09 2.74
CA LYS A 74 -15.19 8.98 3.28
C LYS A 74 -14.69 10.41 3.55
N LYS A 75 -13.37 10.63 3.47
CA LYS A 75 -12.74 11.94 3.72
C LYS A 75 -12.58 12.74 2.43
N LYS A 76 -12.34 14.04 2.57
CA LYS A 76 -12.23 14.99 1.44
C LYS A 76 -10.79 15.03 0.88
N PHE A 77 -10.21 13.87 0.50
CA PHE A 77 -8.94 13.78 -0.22
C PHE A 77 -9.20 13.33 -1.66
N ASP A 78 -8.37 13.82 -2.58
CA ASP A 78 -8.49 13.45 -4.00
C ASP A 78 -7.75 12.14 -4.29
N TYR A 79 -6.61 11.91 -3.61
CA TYR A 79 -5.80 10.71 -3.75
C TYR A 79 -5.33 10.16 -2.40
N ILE A 80 -5.32 8.84 -2.29
CA ILE A 80 -4.76 8.10 -1.14
C ILE A 80 -3.50 7.38 -1.60
N ILE A 81 -2.37 7.69 -0.96
CA ILE A 81 -1.07 7.04 -1.18
C ILE A 81 -0.89 5.98 -0.11
N THR A 82 -0.75 4.73 -0.49
CA THR A 82 -0.37 3.66 0.45
C THR A 82 1.13 3.43 0.42
N MET A 83 1.73 3.15 1.56
CA MET A 83 3.13 2.74 1.67
C MET A 83 3.36 1.92 2.93
N ASP A 84 4.42 1.11 2.92
CA ASP A 84 4.78 0.26 4.05
C ASP A 84 5.53 1.05 5.14
N ALA A 85 5.40 0.59 6.40
CA ALA A 85 6.08 1.19 7.56
C ALA A 85 7.55 0.75 7.70
N ASP A 86 8.02 -0.20 6.89
CA ASP A 86 9.34 -0.83 6.99
C ASP A 86 10.50 -0.02 6.38
N GLY A 87 10.18 1.14 5.79
CA GLY A 87 11.16 2.04 5.17
C GLY A 87 11.64 1.61 3.80
N GLU A 88 11.03 0.59 3.17
CA GLU A 88 11.42 0.16 1.81
C GLU A 88 11.15 1.26 0.77
N HIS A 89 10.07 2.02 0.93
CA HIS A 89 9.67 3.05 -0.03
C HIS A 89 10.38 4.39 0.24
N SER A 90 11.06 4.93 -0.77
CA SER A 90 11.70 6.22 -0.65
C SER A 90 10.67 7.37 -0.68
N ILE A 91 11.02 8.46 0.02
CA ILE A 91 10.17 9.67 0.04
C ILE A 91 10.10 10.33 -1.35
N ALA A 92 11.16 10.19 -2.16
CA ALA A 92 11.16 10.66 -3.54
C ALA A 92 10.04 10.01 -4.38
N SER A 93 9.67 8.76 -4.07
CA SER A 93 8.57 8.06 -4.74
C SER A 93 7.22 8.76 -4.54
N ILE A 94 6.98 9.35 -3.34
CA ILE A 94 5.78 10.14 -3.07
C ILE A 94 5.71 11.36 -4.00
N LYS A 95 6.81 12.14 -4.07
CA LYS A 95 6.89 13.32 -4.94
C LYS A 95 6.66 12.95 -6.41
N LYS A 96 7.28 11.86 -6.87
CA LYS A 96 7.12 11.34 -8.24
C LYS A 96 5.65 10.95 -8.52
N GLY A 97 5.01 10.23 -7.60
CA GLY A 97 3.61 9.84 -7.71
C GLY A 97 2.64 11.03 -7.72
N VAL A 98 2.86 12.02 -6.84
CA VAL A 98 2.07 13.26 -6.80
C VAL A 98 2.17 14.01 -8.13
N ASN A 99 3.38 14.15 -8.70
CA ASN A 99 3.58 14.81 -9.98
C ASN A 99 2.91 14.05 -11.13
N TYR A 100 2.96 12.72 -11.11
CA TYR A 100 2.27 11.88 -12.09
C TYR A 100 0.74 12.07 -12.01
N CYS A 101 0.17 12.09 -10.80
CA CYS A 101 -1.26 12.36 -10.60
C CYS A 101 -1.69 13.70 -11.18
N LYS A 102 -0.89 14.75 -10.95
CA LYS A 102 -1.17 16.10 -11.46
C LYS A 102 -1.20 16.18 -12.98
N ARG A 103 -0.32 15.43 -13.66
CA ARG A 103 -0.19 15.45 -15.13
C ARG A 103 -1.21 14.54 -15.82
N HIS A 104 -1.49 13.37 -15.25
CA HIS A 104 -2.19 12.29 -15.97
C HIS A 104 -3.55 11.93 -15.37
N SER A 105 -3.86 12.41 -14.15
CA SER A 105 -5.12 12.10 -13.43
C SER A 105 -5.52 10.61 -13.45
N PRO A 106 -4.63 9.66 -13.13
CA PRO A 106 -4.92 8.22 -13.17
C PRO A 106 -5.93 7.84 -12.09
N ASP A 107 -6.58 6.69 -12.27
CA ASP A 107 -7.47 6.12 -11.26
C ASP A 107 -6.69 5.29 -10.22
N LEU A 108 -5.60 4.65 -10.67
CA LEU A 108 -4.65 3.91 -9.84
C LEU A 108 -3.23 4.14 -10.37
N ILE A 109 -2.26 4.33 -9.47
CA ILE A 109 -0.83 4.21 -9.78
C ILE A 109 -0.26 3.04 -9.00
N ILE A 110 0.61 2.26 -9.64
CA ILE A 110 1.38 1.19 -9.01
C ILE A 110 2.86 1.57 -9.05
N GLY A 111 3.52 1.52 -7.90
CA GLY A 111 4.96 1.74 -7.82
C GLY A 111 5.74 0.48 -8.19
N ASN A 112 6.54 0.55 -9.24
CA ASN A 112 7.40 -0.56 -9.67
C ASN A 112 8.69 -0.54 -8.87
N ARG A 113 8.92 -1.56 -8.04
CA ARG A 113 10.17 -1.73 -7.28
C ARG A 113 11.29 -2.22 -8.21
N SER A 114 12.48 -1.69 -8.03
CA SER A 114 13.68 -2.11 -8.78
C SER A 114 14.10 -3.54 -8.43
N ARG A 115 13.80 -4.03 -7.23
CA ARG A 115 14.11 -5.37 -6.77
C ARG A 115 12.85 -6.08 -6.27
N LYS A 116 12.66 -7.32 -6.71
CA LYS A 116 11.64 -8.25 -6.22
C LYS A 116 12.36 -9.35 -5.46
N ASN A 117 11.97 -9.57 -4.21
CA ASN A 117 12.74 -10.41 -3.30
C ASN A 117 12.28 -11.87 -3.28
N ARG A 118 11.21 -12.22 -4.02
CA ARG A 118 10.62 -13.56 -3.98
C ARG A 118 10.44 -14.11 -5.39
N PHE A 119 10.79 -15.37 -5.60
CA PHE A 119 10.68 -16.05 -6.89
C PHE A 119 9.26 -15.96 -7.49
N MET A 120 8.23 -16.24 -6.68
CA MET A 120 6.84 -16.15 -7.14
C MET A 120 6.42 -14.73 -7.49
N GLU A 121 6.94 -13.69 -6.82
CA GLU A 121 6.69 -12.29 -7.21
C GLU A 121 7.20 -12.01 -8.64
N ILE A 122 8.30 -12.61 -9.03
CA ILE A 122 8.88 -12.46 -10.38
C ILE A 122 7.97 -13.12 -11.42
N ILE A 123 7.55 -14.37 -11.18
CA ILE A 123 6.67 -15.12 -12.08
C ILE A 123 5.35 -14.38 -12.28
N PHE A 124 4.67 -14.01 -11.18
CA PHE A 124 3.41 -13.29 -11.23
C PHE A 124 3.54 -11.93 -11.92
N SER A 125 4.65 -11.22 -11.65
CA SER A 125 4.89 -9.95 -12.32
C SER A 125 5.03 -10.10 -13.82
N LYS A 126 5.67 -11.17 -14.32
CA LYS A 126 5.74 -11.46 -15.76
C LYS A 126 4.35 -11.70 -16.35
N ILE A 127 3.52 -12.52 -15.68
CA ILE A 127 2.14 -12.80 -16.14
C ILE A 127 1.28 -11.53 -16.14
N PHE A 128 1.34 -10.72 -15.08
CA PHE A 128 0.62 -9.46 -15.01
C PHE A 128 1.11 -8.46 -16.04
N TYR A 129 2.40 -8.46 -16.33
CA TYR A 129 2.97 -7.62 -17.38
C TYR A 129 2.43 -7.98 -18.76
N ILE A 130 2.51 -9.27 -19.13
CA ILE A 130 2.04 -9.76 -20.44
C ILE A 130 0.55 -9.49 -20.62
N ARG A 131 -0.27 -9.74 -19.60
CA ARG A 131 -1.73 -9.67 -19.71
C ARG A 131 -2.32 -8.28 -19.49
N TYR A 132 -1.70 -7.47 -18.65
CA TYR A 132 -2.28 -6.20 -18.18
C TYR A 132 -1.31 -5.03 -18.22
N ASN A 133 -0.09 -5.21 -18.69
CA ASN A 133 1.01 -4.22 -18.66
C ASN A 133 1.30 -3.69 -17.24
N ILE A 134 1.18 -4.56 -16.22
CA ILE A 134 1.43 -4.24 -14.81
C ILE A 134 2.71 -4.91 -14.35
N PHE A 135 3.75 -4.11 -14.03
CA PHE A 135 5.09 -4.61 -13.71
C PHE A 135 5.25 -5.13 -12.27
N ASP A 136 4.53 -4.56 -11.30
CA ASP A 136 4.67 -4.95 -9.89
C ASP A 136 3.32 -4.95 -9.16
N PRO A 137 2.49 -5.96 -9.38
CA PRO A 137 1.14 -6.04 -8.79
C PRO A 137 1.16 -6.09 -7.26
N PHE A 138 2.26 -6.57 -6.65
CA PHE A 138 2.42 -6.77 -5.21
C PHE A 138 3.08 -5.60 -4.48
N SER A 139 3.42 -4.52 -5.18
CA SER A 139 3.98 -3.33 -4.53
C SER A 139 3.03 -2.77 -3.49
N GLY A 140 3.53 -2.50 -2.27
CA GLY A 140 2.79 -1.79 -1.21
C GLY A 140 2.58 -0.32 -1.54
N PHE A 141 3.40 0.26 -2.43
CA PHE A 141 3.24 1.63 -2.89
C PHE A 141 2.20 1.70 -4.00
N LYS A 142 1.03 2.21 -3.67
CA LYS A 142 -0.04 2.49 -4.64
C LYS A 142 -0.66 3.87 -4.38
N ILE A 143 -1.20 4.49 -5.42
CA ILE A 143 -1.94 5.75 -5.30
C ILE A 143 -3.32 5.55 -5.90
N TYR A 144 -4.34 5.69 -5.09
CA TYR A 144 -5.73 5.49 -5.46
C TYR A 144 -6.44 6.82 -5.59
N LYS A 145 -7.14 7.06 -6.70
CA LYS A 145 -8.08 8.16 -6.84
C LYS A 145 -9.29 7.90 -5.92
N THR A 146 -9.51 8.74 -4.92
CA THR A 146 -10.47 8.47 -3.86
C THR A 146 -11.90 8.29 -4.37
N LYS A 147 -12.33 9.10 -5.35
CA LYS A 147 -13.67 8.99 -5.96
C LYS A 147 -13.90 7.61 -6.61
N VAL A 148 -12.89 7.11 -7.34
CA VAL A 148 -12.95 5.80 -8.01
C VAL A 148 -12.92 4.67 -6.97
N LEU A 149 -11.98 4.73 -6.02
CA LEU A 149 -11.90 3.76 -4.93
C LEU A 149 -13.22 3.66 -4.16
N LYS A 150 -13.85 4.80 -3.82
CA LYS A 150 -15.13 4.86 -3.11
C LYS A 150 -16.22 4.08 -3.87
N LYS A 151 -16.29 4.23 -5.20
CA LYS A 151 -17.23 3.52 -6.07
C LYS A 151 -16.95 2.02 -6.06
N LEU A 152 -15.70 1.62 -6.32
CA LEU A 152 -15.31 0.22 -6.50
C LEU A 152 -15.42 -0.62 -5.20
N ILE A 153 -15.15 -0.03 -4.04
CA ILE A 153 -15.21 -0.77 -2.78
C ILE A 153 -16.49 -0.49 -1.96
N LYS A 154 -17.56 0.03 -2.61
CA LYS A 154 -18.82 0.35 -1.90
C LYS A 154 -19.38 -0.89 -1.19
N ASN A 155 -19.51 -1.98 -1.90
CA ASN A 155 -20.10 -3.25 -1.44
C ASN A 155 -19.05 -4.37 -1.26
N TYR A 156 -17.75 -4.03 -1.33
CA TYR A 156 -16.71 -5.04 -1.20
C TYR A 156 -16.66 -5.59 0.23
N LYS A 157 -16.82 -6.91 0.34
CA LYS A 157 -16.55 -7.67 1.57
C LYS A 157 -15.14 -8.21 1.50
N ILE A 158 -14.37 -8.06 2.59
CA ILE A 158 -12.98 -8.50 2.62
C ILE A 158 -12.87 -10.01 2.41
N LYS A 159 -11.99 -10.40 1.49
CA LYS A 159 -11.61 -11.79 1.22
C LYS A 159 -10.15 -11.98 1.62
N LYS A 160 -9.66 -13.24 1.59
CA LYS A 160 -8.29 -13.60 2.01
C LYS A 160 -7.16 -12.89 1.24
N HIS A 161 -7.43 -12.32 0.06
CA HIS A 161 -6.43 -11.73 -0.85
C HIS A 161 -6.83 -10.34 -1.32
N PHE A 162 -7.17 -9.47 -0.37
CA PHE A 162 -7.66 -8.11 -0.64
C PHE A 162 -6.81 -7.33 -1.66
N PHE A 163 -5.49 -7.46 -1.58
CA PHE A 163 -4.56 -6.69 -2.41
C PHE A 163 -4.71 -6.99 -3.90
N ILE A 164 -4.84 -8.28 -4.23
CA ILE A 164 -5.04 -8.76 -5.60
C ILE A 164 -6.49 -8.58 -6.04
N ASP A 165 -7.45 -8.85 -5.16
CA ASP A 165 -8.87 -8.62 -5.43
C ASP A 165 -9.14 -7.17 -5.83
N LEU A 166 -8.57 -6.22 -5.07
CA LEU A 166 -8.74 -4.80 -5.38
C LEU A 166 -8.13 -4.45 -6.73
N LEU A 167 -6.94 -4.96 -7.05
CA LEU A 167 -6.30 -4.75 -8.36
C LEU A 167 -7.16 -5.34 -9.50
N LYS A 168 -7.69 -6.56 -9.31
CA LYS A 168 -8.61 -7.20 -10.26
C LYS A 168 -9.85 -6.34 -10.53
N ILE A 169 -10.44 -5.77 -9.47
CA ILE A 169 -11.60 -4.88 -9.62
C ILE A 169 -11.24 -3.64 -10.47
N PHE A 170 -10.07 -3.02 -10.28
CA PHE A 170 -9.62 -1.90 -11.10
C PHE A 170 -9.45 -2.31 -12.57
N ILE A 171 -8.86 -3.47 -12.84
CA ILE A 171 -8.65 -4.01 -14.19
C ILE A 171 -10.01 -4.30 -14.88
N GLN A 172 -10.88 -5.06 -14.23
CA GLN A 172 -12.18 -5.44 -14.76
C GLN A 172 -13.10 -4.24 -14.99
N SER A 173 -12.96 -3.20 -14.18
CA SER A 173 -13.69 -1.94 -14.37
C SER A 173 -13.07 -1.03 -15.43
N LYS A 174 -12.05 -1.48 -16.17
CA LYS A 174 -11.32 -0.72 -17.21
C LYS A 174 -10.84 0.65 -16.73
N MET A 175 -10.37 0.72 -15.48
CA MET A 175 -9.87 1.96 -14.89
C MET A 175 -8.49 2.33 -15.46
N LYS A 176 -8.19 3.65 -15.51
CA LYS A 176 -6.89 4.17 -15.96
C LYS A 176 -5.79 3.85 -14.93
N ILE A 177 -5.01 2.79 -15.19
CA ILE A 177 -3.90 2.34 -14.34
C ILE A 177 -2.58 2.89 -14.91
N GLY A 178 -1.85 3.63 -14.09
CA GLY A 178 -0.51 4.10 -14.40
C GLY A 178 0.55 3.39 -13.57
N SER A 179 1.81 3.54 -13.95
CA SER A 179 2.94 3.02 -13.18
C SER A 179 4.07 4.03 -13.06
N ILE A 180 4.82 3.96 -11.97
CA ILE A 180 6.03 4.76 -11.76
C ILE A 180 7.14 3.87 -11.19
N ASN A 181 8.36 4.03 -11.67
CA ASN A 181 9.50 3.37 -11.06
C ASN A 181 9.81 4.03 -9.72
N ILE A 182 9.84 3.25 -8.66
CA ILE A 182 10.15 3.68 -7.31
C ILE A 182 11.52 3.11 -6.89
N SER A 183 12.31 3.94 -6.21
CA SER A 183 13.54 3.47 -5.57
C SER A 183 13.17 2.76 -4.26
N SER A 184 13.65 1.54 -4.10
CA SER A 184 13.59 0.81 -2.84
C SER A 184 14.88 1.04 -2.06
N ASN A 185 14.76 1.44 -0.80
CA ASN A 185 15.91 1.41 0.10
C ASN A 185 16.27 -0.06 0.38
N SER A 186 17.56 -0.36 0.52
CA SER A 186 17.98 -1.70 0.95
C SER A 186 17.34 -2.02 2.30
N LYS A 187 16.52 -3.07 2.36
CA LYS A 187 15.97 -3.54 3.64
C LYS A 187 17.13 -3.98 4.54
N PRO A 188 17.14 -3.57 5.81
CA PRO A 188 17.94 -4.30 6.78
C PRO A 188 17.51 -5.78 6.71
N LYS A 189 18.46 -6.72 6.80
CA LYS A 189 18.21 -8.17 6.81
C LYS A 189 17.29 -8.57 7.97
N ARG A 190 15.98 -8.42 7.81
CA ARG A 190 14.97 -8.84 8.79
C ARG A 190 14.27 -10.10 8.28
N LYS A 191 14.03 -11.06 9.18
CA LYS A 191 13.13 -12.18 8.91
C LYS A 191 11.74 -11.64 8.53
N SER A 192 11.15 -12.19 7.48
CA SER A 192 9.79 -11.80 7.04
C SER A 192 8.79 -11.99 8.20
N LYS A 193 8.06 -10.95 8.58
CA LYS A 193 6.97 -11.01 9.57
C LYS A 193 5.74 -11.77 9.04
N ILE A 194 5.70 -12.10 7.76
CA ILE A 194 4.57 -12.77 7.06
C ILE A 194 4.91 -14.25 6.82
N GLY A 195 5.25 -14.99 7.86
CA GLY A 195 5.56 -16.43 7.71
C GLY A 195 6.80 -16.72 6.84
N GLY A 196 7.22 -17.98 6.78
CA GLY A 196 8.36 -18.40 5.96
C GLY A 196 8.11 -18.23 4.45
N ILE A 197 9.17 -18.13 3.68
CA ILE A 197 9.16 -17.97 2.20
C ILE A 197 8.21 -18.97 1.53
N PHE A 198 8.11 -20.18 2.06
CA PHE A 198 7.25 -21.27 1.56
C PHE A 198 5.75 -20.92 1.68
N PHE A 199 5.27 -20.45 2.84
CA PHE A 199 3.86 -20.07 3.03
C PHE A 199 3.42 -18.89 2.17
N VAL A 200 4.31 -17.92 1.94
CA VAL A 200 4.00 -16.78 1.08
C VAL A 200 3.91 -17.22 -0.38
N ASN A 201 4.77 -18.12 -0.83
CA ASN A 201 4.71 -18.68 -2.19
C ASN A 201 3.42 -19.47 -2.42
N ILE A 202 2.98 -20.28 -1.44
CA ILE A 202 1.69 -20.99 -1.51
C ILE A 202 0.52 -20.01 -1.59
N LYS A 203 0.50 -18.95 -0.75
CA LYS A 203 -0.54 -17.91 -0.83
C LYS A 203 -0.59 -17.26 -2.21
N MET A 204 0.55 -17.05 -2.85
CA MET A 204 0.62 -16.50 -4.20
C MET A 204 0.05 -17.48 -5.24
N ILE A 205 0.28 -18.78 -5.11
CA ILE A 205 -0.31 -19.82 -5.99
C ILE A 205 -1.84 -19.81 -5.88
N TYR A 206 -2.40 -19.63 -4.68
CA TYR A 206 -3.85 -19.46 -4.53
C TYR A 206 -4.39 -18.20 -5.23
N CYS A 207 -3.58 -17.15 -5.36
CA CYS A 207 -3.96 -15.97 -6.15
C CYS A 207 -4.14 -16.29 -7.65
N PHE A 208 -3.50 -17.34 -8.17
CA PHE A 208 -3.65 -17.82 -9.55
C PHE A 208 -5.11 -18.20 -9.86
N LYS A 209 -5.78 -18.94 -8.96
CA LYS A 209 -7.19 -19.32 -9.11
C LYS A 209 -8.16 -18.14 -9.25
N TYR A 210 -7.73 -16.94 -8.87
CA TYR A 210 -8.56 -15.73 -8.92
C TYR A 210 -8.27 -14.84 -10.12
N LEU A 211 -7.26 -15.19 -10.92
CA LEU A 211 -6.87 -14.42 -12.12
C LEU A 211 -7.46 -14.98 -13.41
N PHE A 212 -7.87 -16.23 -13.37
CA PHE A 212 -8.54 -16.97 -14.43
C PHE A 212 -9.95 -17.33 -13.98
#